data_76b3a2c2628272e05dd9a6e3424e27bd
#
_entry.id   76b3a2c2628272e05dd9a6e3424e27bd
#
_cell.length_a   1.000
_cell.length_b   1.000
_cell.length_c   1.000
_cell.angle_alpha   90.00
_cell.angle_beta   90.00
_cell.angle_gamma   90.00
#
_symmetry.space_group_name_H-M   'P 1'
#
loop_
_entity.id
_entity.type
_entity.pdbx_description
1 polymer ?
#
loop_
_entity_poly.entity_id
_entity_poly.type
_entity_poly.pdbx_seq_one_letter_code
_entity_poly.pdbx_strand_id
1 'polypeptide(L)'
;MKVKGLNTILLLFALLSFRGAVAANEIRVEGIFKGQNIFVTNPFAASGVGFCIYEITVNGTVTMDELNRSGFEIDLTQYHLAQGDPVVVVIKHKDGCTPKVLNPEVLKPQSTFNVVSMKVDKTGRLTFSTKEEKGSLPFVVEQFKWKKWIAVAQVNGKGTPSLNNYSVTVPLHSGINKLRIKQVDCSKKPRYSSEITYNNLMPEVTFKPGNNGQTAGAITFSRSTDYEIYDFYGKRMTKGKAASVDVSSFPKGTYFINYDCKSESFEKIEKK
;
A
#
# COMPACT_ATOMS: atom_id res chain seq x y z
N MET A 1 42.14 -60.16 37.96
CA MET A 1 41.03 -59.42 38.60
C MET A 1 41.11 -57.98 38.20
N LYS A 2 40.19 -57.52 37.37
CA LYS A 2 40.16 -56.11 36.80
C LYS A 2 39.17 -55.33 37.63
N VAL A 3 39.63 -54.24 38.23
CA VAL A 3 38.79 -53.22 38.87
C VAL A 3 38.35 -52.19 37.86
N LYS A 4 37.03 -52.01 37.70
CA LYS A 4 36.43 -51.01 36.83
C LYS A 4 36.44 -49.66 37.54
N GLY A 5 37.01 -48.64 36.85
CA GLY A 5 36.95 -47.24 37.26
C GLY A 5 35.59 -46.66 37.05
N LEU A 6 35.08 -45.96 38.04
CA LEU A 6 33.83 -45.23 38.07
C LEU A 6 34.11 -43.78 37.58
N ASN A 7 33.69 -43.43 36.36
CA ASN A 7 33.77 -42.06 35.85
C ASN A 7 32.62 -41.22 36.41
N THR A 8 32.97 -40.32 37.31
CA THR A 8 32.05 -39.29 37.83
C THR A 8 31.99 -38.14 36.84
N ILE A 9 30.87 -38.03 36.11
CA ILE A 9 30.59 -36.87 35.23
C ILE A 9 30.08 -35.74 36.12
N LEU A 10 30.90 -34.69 36.24
CA LEU A 10 30.53 -33.43 36.91
C LEU A 10 29.69 -32.60 35.97
N LEU A 11 28.37 -32.54 36.19
CA LEU A 11 27.43 -31.71 35.44
C LEU A 11 27.58 -30.27 35.94
N LEU A 12 28.24 -29.42 35.13
CA LEU A 12 28.35 -27.98 35.39
C LEU A 12 27.03 -27.32 34.98
N PHE A 13 26.16 -27.00 35.92
CA PHE A 13 24.97 -26.18 35.71
C PHE A 13 25.43 -24.73 35.49
N ALA A 14 25.49 -24.28 34.21
CA ALA A 14 25.65 -22.89 33.88
C ALA A 14 24.31 -22.17 34.16
N LEU A 15 24.25 -21.46 35.27
CA LEU A 15 23.17 -20.47 35.52
C LEU A 15 23.24 -19.36 34.48
N LEU A 16 22.48 -19.47 33.39
CA LEU A 16 22.17 -18.35 32.54
C LEU A 16 21.27 -17.38 33.33
N SER A 17 21.88 -16.33 33.87
CA SER A 17 21.15 -15.19 34.38
C SER A 17 20.51 -14.47 33.18
N PHE A 18 19.24 -14.77 32.89
CA PHE A 18 18.39 -13.93 32.06
C PHE A 18 18.28 -12.57 32.74
N ARG A 19 19.12 -11.62 32.33
CA ARG A 19 18.84 -10.21 32.57
C ARG A 19 17.65 -9.88 31.72
N GLY A 20 16.45 -9.84 32.29
CA GLY A 20 15.29 -9.24 31.66
C GLY A 20 15.67 -7.84 31.26
N ALA A 21 15.77 -7.56 29.97
CA ALA A 21 15.83 -6.21 29.48
C ALA A 21 14.50 -5.55 29.90
N VAL A 22 14.55 -4.65 30.88
CA VAL A 22 13.44 -3.76 31.16
C VAL A 22 13.23 -2.99 29.85
N ALA A 23 12.09 -3.21 29.21
CA ALA A 23 11.71 -2.44 28.04
C ALA A 23 11.69 -0.96 28.47
N ALA A 24 12.65 -0.18 28.03
CA ALA A 24 12.63 1.25 28.27
C ALA A 24 11.35 1.81 27.62
N ASN A 25 10.57 2.60 28.38
CA ASN A 25 9.43 3.28 27.81
C ASN A 25 9.95 4.24 26.73
N GLU A 26 9.60 3.95 25.48
CA GLU A 26 10.02 4.76 24.34
C GLU A 26 8.88 5.03 23.37
N ILE A 27 8.90 6.21 22.79
CA ILE A 27 8.09 6.58 21.65
C ILE A 27 9.01 6.62 20.44
N ARG A 28 8.68 5.83 19.40
CA ARG A 28 9.42 5.78 18.15
C ARG A 28 8.61 6.44 17.05
N VAL A 29 9.17 7.46 16.41
CA VAL A 29 8.61 8.13 15.24
C VAL A 29 9.58 7.98 14.09
N GLU A 30 9.11 7.44 12.97
CA GLU A 30 9.96 7.21 11.81
C GLU A 30 9.28 7.63 10.51
N GLY A 31 10.08 8.01 9.52
CA GLY A 31 9.63 8.44 8.22
C GLY A 31 10.74 9.07 7.40
N ILE A 32 10.45 10.17 6.74
CA ILE A 32 11.37 10.91 5.89
C ILE A 32 11.42 12.39 6.28
N PHE A 33 12.60 13.02 6.18
CA PHE A 33 12.75 14.44 6.38
C PHE A 33 12.13 15.25 5.24
N LYS A 34 11.28 16.23 5.60
CA LYS A 34 10.62 17.13 4.65
C LYS A 34 10.88 18.61 4.92
N GLY A 35 11.93 18.92 5.69
CA GLY A 35 12.28 20.28 6.08
C GLY A 35 11.45 20.82 7.23
N GLN A 36 10.81 19.97 8.02
CA GLN A 36 9.99 20.35 9.18
C GLN A 36 10.49 19.64 10.44
N ASN A 37 10.36 20.31 11.58
CA ASN A 37 10.75 19.82 12.88
C ASN A 37 9.59 19.10 13.60
N ILE A 38 9.90 18.39 14.68
CA ILE A 38 8.93 17.64 15.47
C ILE A 38 8.64 18.39 16.77
N PHE A 39 7.37 18.57 17.11
CA PHE A 39 6.94 19.17 18.37
C PHE A 39 6.49 18.09 19.35
N VAL A 40 6.95 18.22 20.60
CA VAL A 40 6.71 17.24 21.67
C VAL A 40 6.17 17.94 22.91
N THR A 41 5.13 17.37 23.54
CA THR A 41 4.76 17.72 24.91
C THR A 41 5.46 16.82 25.90
N ASN A 42 6.02 17.43 26.95
CA ASN A 42 6.83 16.75 27.96
C ASN A 42 6.24 17.06 29.36
N PRO A 43 5.29 16.25 29.84
CA PRO A 43 4.70 16.46 31.16
C PRO A 43 5.74 16.25 32.28
N PHE A 44 5.42 16.67 33.50
CA PHE A 44 6.21 16.31 34.67
C PHE A 44 6.23 14.79 34.87
N ALA A 45 7.31 14.29 35.42
CA ALA A 45 7.41 12.90 35.85
C ALA A 45 6.39 12.57 36.92
N ALA A 46 5.94 11.32 37.01
CA ALA A 46 4.99 10.87 38.02
C ALA A 46 5.47 11.10 39.45
N SER A 47 6.77 11.14 39.67
CA SER A 47 7.41 11.49 40.94
C SER A 47 7.23 12.95 41.37
N GLY A 48 6.72 13.82 40.46
CA GLY A 48 6.64 15.27 40.67
C GLY A 48 7.98 16.00 40.56
N VAL A 49 9.09 15.31 40.28
CA VAL A 49 10.43 15.91 40.17
C VAL A 49 10.93 15.78 38.73
N GLY A 50 11.10 16.93 38.09
CA GLY A 50 11.58 17.04 36.71
C GLY A 50 10.56 16.59 35.66
N PHE A 51 10.98 16.61 34.40
CA PHE A 51 10.14 16.24 33.27
C PHE A 51 10.23 14.74 32.93
N CYS A 52 9.28 14.28 32.16
CA CYS A 52 9.07 12.88 31.79
C CYS A 52 10.16 12.36 30.85
N ILE A 53 10.51 13.11 29.81
CA ILE A 53 11.51 12.73 28.80
C ILE A 53 12.91 12.98 29.38
N TYR A 54 13.80 12.00 29.20
CA TYR A 54 15.19 12.12 29.67
C TYR A 54 16.23 11.95 28.56
N GLU A 55 15.87 11.39 27.40
CA GLU A 55 16.75 11.22 26.26
C GLU A 55 15.96 11.22 24.94
N ILE A 56 16.49 11.85 23.92
CA ILE A 56 16.00 11.77 22.56
C ILE A 56 17.17 11.49 21.64
N THR A 57 16.95 10.59 20.67
CA THR A 57 17.91 10.34 19.60
C THR A 57 17.28 10.57 18.25
N VAL A 58 18.03 11.14 17.31
CA VAL A 58 17.68 11.27 15.90
C VAL A 58 18.70 10.47 15.10
N ASN A 59 18.24 9.43 14.38
CA ASN A 59 19.09 8.48 13.66
C ASN A 59 20.22 7.91 14.53
N GLY A 60 19.95 7.70 15.84
CA GLY A 60 20.91 7.18 16.80
C GLY A 60 21.80 8.23 17.47
N THR A 61 21.80 9.49 17.01
CA THR A 61 22.53 10.59 17.62
C THR A 61 21.67 11.27 18.69
N VAL A 62 22.19 11.44 19.90
CA VAL A 62 21.48 12.14 20.99
C VAL A 62 21.29 13.60 20.62
N THR A 63 20.07 14.13 20.82
CA THR A 63 19.78 15.54 20.57
C THR A 63 20.43 16.46 21.60
N MET A 64 20.76 17.66 21.16
CA MET A 64 21.17 18.75 22.02
C MET A 64 20.01 19.69 22.42
N ASP A 65 18.78 19.37 21.98
CA ASP A 65 17.58 20.15 22.32
C ASP A 65 17.35 20.16 23.85
N GLU A 66 16.82 21.26 24.36
CA GLU A 66 16.55 21.38 25.78
C GLU A 66 15.29 20.59 26.19
N LEU A 67 15.50 19.50 26.93
CA LEU A 67 14.44 18.61 27.40
C LEU A 67 13.73 19.08 28.68
N ASN A 68 14.27 20.09 29.40
CA ASN A 68 13.72 20.57 30.69
C ASN A 68 12.60 21.60 30.51
N ARG A 69 11.65 21.29 29.59
CA ARG A 69 10.48 22.13 29.30
C ARG A 69 9.24 21.27 29.14
N SER A 70 8.08 21.83 29.40
CA SER A 70 6.78 21.15 29.24
C SER A 70 6.40 20.88 27.79
N GLY A 71 7.04 21.56 26.86
CA GLY A 71 6.95 21.34 25.42
C GLY A 71 8.17 21.94 24.74
N PHE A 72 8.67 21.26 23.70
CA PHE A 72 9.84 21.69 22.94
C PHE A 72 9.78 21.16 21.51
N GLU A 73 10.66 21.67 20.69
CA GLU A 73 10.87 21.29 19.31
C GLU A 73 12.13 20.42 19.22
N ILE A 74 12.04 19.32 18.49
CA ILE A 74 13.20 18.54 18.06
C ILE A 74 13.62 19.14 16.72
N ASP A 75 14.74 19.85 16.72
CA ASP A 75 15.26 20.51 15.53
C ASP A 75 16.02 19.52 14.64
N LEU A 76 15.36 19.08 13.58
CA LEU A 76 15.92 18.14 12.61
C LEU A 76 16.93 18.79 11.65
N THR A 77 16.98 20.12 11.57
CA THR A 77 17.88 20.81 10.62
C THR A 77 19.36 20.68 11.00
N GLN A 78 19.66 20.49 12.28
CA GLN A 78 21.03 20.32 12.78
C GLN A 78 21.66 18.97 12.42
N TYR A 79 20.88 18.01 11.86
CA TYR A 79 21.38 16.68 11.48
C TYR A 79 21.81 16.58 10.01
N HIS A 80 21.91 17.70 9.29
CA HIS A 80 22.31 17.77 7.88
C HIS A 80 21.53 16.85 6.95
N LEU A 81 20.23 16.62 7.23
CA LEU A 81 19.34 15.78 6.46
C LEU A 81 18.91 16.48 5.16
N ALA A 82 19.03 15.79 4.04
CA ALA A 82 18.42 16.21 2.79
C ALA A 82 16.91 15.82 2.75
N GLN A 83 16.13 16.55 1.96
CA GLN A 83 14.72 16.17 1.78
C GLN A 83 14.61 14.77 1.17
N GLY A 84 13.85 13.90 1.82
CA GLY A 84 13.70 12.50 1.45
C GLY A 84 14.55 11.53 2.26
N ASP A 85 15.51 12.01 3.06
CA ASP A 85 16.34 11.16 3.90
C ASP A 85 15.52 10.48 5.00
N PRO A 86 15.84 9.24 5.35
CA PRO A 86 15.17 8.53 6.43
C PRO A 86 15.44 9.18 7.78
N VAL A 87 14.40 9.32 8.58
CA VAL A 87 14.47 9.85 9.96
C VAL A 87 13.85 8.85 10.91
N VAL A 88 14.59 8.54 11.96
CA VAL A 88 14.13 7.75 13.11
C VAL A 88 14.38 8.56 14.37
N VAL A 89 13.30 8.97 15.04
CA VAL A 89 13.36 9.66 16.32
C VAL A 89 12.90 8.69 17.40
N VAL A 90 13.73 8.49 18.41
CA VAL A 90 13.42 7.68 19.59
C VAL A 90 13.42 8.59 20.81
N ILE A 91 12.28 8.64 21.51
CA ILE A 91 12.05 9.46 22.70
C ILE A 91 11.93 8.51 23.88
N LYS A 92 12.92 8.53 24.80
CA LYS A 92 12.89 7.72 26.02
C LYS A 92 12.31 8.53 27.17
N HIS A 93 11.40 7.91 27.91
CA HIS A 93 10.72 8.59 28.99
C HIS A 93 10.60 7.72 30.24
N LYS A 94 10.32 8.37 31.38
CA LYS A 94 10.13 7.74 32.68
C LYS A 94 8.78 7.02 32.72
N ASP A 95 8.65 6.12 33.68
CA ASP A 95 7.37 5.43 33.97
C ASP A 95 6.31 6.39 34.54
N GLY A 96 5.04 6.04 34.31
CA GLY A 96 3.91 6.74 34.90
C GLY A 96 3.62 8.13 34.32
N CYS A 97 4.29 8.54 33.22
CA CYS A 97 4.00 9.76 32.48
C CYS A 97 3.93 9.49 30.98
N THR A 98 3.19 10.31 30.24
CA THR A 98 2.90 10.06 28.84
C THR A 98 3.19 11.30 27.99
N PRO A 99 4.43 11.47 27.51
CA PRO A 99 4.75 12.50 26.52
C PRO A 99 4.01 12.23 25.21
N LYS A 100 3.84 13.28 24.39
CA LYS A 100 3.14 13.14 23.09
C LYS A 100 3.90 13.89 22.01
N VAL A 101 4.03 13.24 20.85
CA VAL A 101 4.43 13.91 19.62
C VAL A 101 3.19 14.56 19.01
N LEU A 102 3.23 15.88 18.78
CA LEU A 102 2.07 16.66 18.34
C LEU A 102 1.85 16.61 16.83
N ASN A 103 2.92 16.44 16.05
CA ASN A 103 2.90 16.48 14.60
C ASN A 103 3.66 15.30 13.93
N PRO A 104 3.37 14.04 14.29
CA PRO A 104 4.10 12.89 13.75
C PRO A 104 3.95 12.73 12.23
N GLU A 105 2.94 13.36 11.62
CA GLU A 105 2.68 13.36 10.18
C GLU A 105 3.72 14.14 9.37
N VAL A 106 4.52 15.00 9.99
CA VAL A 106 5.58 15.75 9.28
C VAL A 106 6.65 14.84 8.68
N LEU A 107 6.85 13.65 9.26
CA LEU A 107 7.78 12.66 8.72
C LEU A 107 7.13 11.68 7.73
N LYS A 108 5.81 11.64 7.64
CA LYS A 108 5.14 10.67 6.74
C LYS A 108 5.22 11.12 5.28
N PRO A 109 5.46 10.19 4.34
CA PRO A 109 5.42 10.49 2.91
C PRO A 109 4.14 11.20 2.50
N GLN A 110 4.24 12.17 1.59
CA GLN A 110 3.10 12.92 1.05
C GLN A 110 2.98 12.70 -0.45
N SER A 111 1.75 12.62 -0.92
CA SER A 111 1.47 12.54 -2.35
C SER A 111 1.59 13.92 -3.00
N THR A 112 2.76 14.20 -3.59
CA THR A 112 3.11 15.53 -4.16
C THR A 112 3.65 15.46 -5.59
N PHE A 113 3.47 14.33 -6.28
CA PHE A 113 4.02 14.11 -7.61
C PHE A 113 3.39 15.01 -8.68
N ASN A 114 4.20 15.39 -9.66
CA ASN A 114 3.78 16.00 -10.91
C ASN A 114 4.14 15.09 -12.07
N VAL A 115 3.19 14.74 -12.93
CA VAL A 115 3.44 13.92 -14.12
C VAL A 115 4.02 14.79 -15.22
N VAL A 116 5.22 14.43 -15.69
CA VAL A 116 5.91 15.12 -16.81
C VAL A 116 5.52 14.50 -18.14
N SER A 117 5.40 13.18 -18.19
CA SER A 117 4.96 12.44 -19.38
C SER A 117 4.25 11.17 -18.99
N MET A 118 3.31 10.72 -19.80
CA MET A 118 2.59 9.45 -19.62
C MET A 118 2.12 8.96 -20.98
N LYS A 119 2.46 7.72 -21.33
CA LYS A 119 2.06 7.08 -22.59
C LYS A 119 1.94 5.57 -22.43
N VAL A 120 1.08 4.95 -23.22
CA VAL A 120 0.93 3.50 -23.30
C VAL A 120 1.11 3.05 -24.76
N ASP A 121 1.74 1.90 -24.98
CA ASP A 121 1.94 1.30 -26.30
C ASP A 121 0.94 0.17 -26.57
N LYS A 122 1.00 -0.40 -27.78
CA LYS A 122 0.15 -1.49 -28.25
C LYS A 122 0.27 -2.78 -27.44
N THR A 123 1.34 -2.96 -26.68
CA THR A 123 1.55 -4.13 -25.82
C THR A 123 1.00 -3.95 -24.42
N GLY A 124 0.41 -2.76 -24.13
CA GLY A 124 -0.04 -2.39 -22.80
C GLY A 124 1.09 -1.91 -21.89
N ARG A 125 2.29 -1.65 -22.43
CA ARG A 125 3.36 -1.07 -21.64
C ARG A 125 3.11 0.41 -21.41
N LEU A 126 2.68 0.75 -20.19
CA LEU A 126 2.54 2.11 -19.72
C LEU A 126 3.89 2.61 -19.21
N THR A 127 4.37 3.72 -19.78
CA THR A 127 5.54 4.44 -19.29
C THR A 127 5.12 5.83 -18.84
N PHE A 128 5.64 6.28 -17.71
CA PHE A 128 5.39 7.63 -17.21
C PHE A 128 6.61 8.15 -16.45
N SER A 129 6.71 9.47 -16.39
CA SER A 129 7.73 10.14 -15.58
C SER A 129 7.10 11.18 -14.68
N THR A 130 7.67 11.32 -13.50
CA THR A 130 7.23 12.25 -12.46
C THR A 130 8.38 13.10 -11.96
N LYS A 131 8.04 14.21 -11.30
CA LYS A 131 8.91 15.06 -10.51
C LYS A 131 8.24 15.40 -9.18
N GLU A 132 9.01 15.96 -8.24
CA GLU A 132 8.53 16.48 -6.96
C GLU A 132 7.87 15.43 -6.05
N GLU A 133 8.30 14.19 -6.15
CA GLU A 133 7.89 13.18 -5.18
C GLU A 133 8.53 13.46 -3.82
N LYS A 134 7.73 13.36 -2.74
CA LYS A 134 8.18 13.49 -1.35
C LYS A 134 7.91 12.21 -0.58
N GLY A 135 8.84 11.26 -0.73
CA GLY A 135 8.80 9.93 -0.14
C GLY A 135 8.21 8.86 -1.05
N SER A 136 8.66 7.64 -0.82
CA SER A 136 8.32 6.47 -1.61
C SER A 136 6.90 5.99 -1.32
N LEU A 137 5.96 6.45 -2.14
CA LEU A 137 4.55 6.01 -2.11
C LEU A 137 4.23 5.22 -3.40
N PRO A 138 3.41 4.16 -3.32
CA PRO A 138 3.04 3.42 -4.51
C PRO A 138 2.15 4.22 -5.44
N PHE A 139 2.42 4.13 -6.74
CA PHE A 139 1.53 4.58 -7.80
C PHE A 139 0.62 3.43 -8.21
N VAL A 140 -0.68 3.65 -8.17
CA VAL A 140 -1.70 2.73 -8.68
C VAL A 140 -2.13 3.22 -10.04
N VAL A 141 -2.03 2.37 -11.06
CA VAL A 141 -2.59 2.64 -12.37
C VAL A 141 -4.04 2.23 -12.38
N GLU A 142 -4.93 3.16 -12.69
CA GLU A 142 -6.36 2.90 -12.83
C GLU A 142 -6.77 2.98 -14.32
N GLN A 143 -7.61 2.03 -14.73
CA GLN A 143 -8.25 1.98 -16.05
C GLN A 143 -9.75 2.17 -15.88
N PHE A 144 -10.34 3.04 -16.72
CA PHE A 144 -11.79 3.23 -16.73
C PHE A 144 -12.45 2.15 -17.59
N LYS A 145 -13.16 1.26 -16.95
CA LYS A 145 -14.01 0.25 -17.60
C LYS A 145 -15.22 -0.10 -16.73
N TRP A 146 -16.28 -0.59 -17.33
CA TRP A 146 -17.51 -0.94 -16.63
C TRP A 146 -18.08 0.21 -15.79
N LYS A 147 -17.99 1.44 -16.35
CA LYS A 147 -18.43 2.72 -15.73
C LYS A 147 -17.72 3.05 -14.39
N LYS A 148 -16.57 2.48 -14.13
CA LYS A 148 -15.78 2.76 -12.90
C LYS A 148 -14.27 2.74 -13.18
N TRP A 149 -13.51 3.40 -12.31
CA TRP A 149 -12.06 3.31 -12.30
C TRP A 149 -11.63 2.05 -11.55
N ILE A 150 -10.85 1.21 -12.19
CA ILE A 150 -10.38 -0.09 -11.67
C ILE A 150 -8.86 -0.07 -11.62
N ALA A 151 -8.30 -0.41 -10.46
CA ALA A 151 -6.87 -0.61 -10.31
C ALA A 151 -6.42 -1.82 -11.15
N VAL A 152 -5.49 -1.59 -12.08
CA VAL A 152 -5.01 -2.63 -13.02
C VAL A 152 -3.52 -2.94 -12.87
N ALA A 153 -2.74 -2.03 -12.27
CA ALA A 153 -1.33 -2.23 -11.98
C ALA A 153 -0.87 -1.32 -10.83
N GLN A 154 0.30 -1.62 -10.29
CA GLN A 154 0.94 -0.82 -9.25
C GLN A 154 2.45 -0.83 -9.47
N VAL A 155 3.11 0.29 -9.14
CA VAL A 155 4.56 0.41 -9.11
C VAL A 155 4.98 1.28 -7.92
N ASN A 156 6.07 0.93 -7.26
CA ASN A 156 6.58 1.72 -6.15
C ASN A 156 7.21 3.02 -6.64
N GLY A 157 6.82 4.13 -6.03
CA GLY A 157 7.45 5.43 -6.27
C GLY A 157 8.87 5.46 -5.72
N LYS A 158 9.74 6.23 -6.35
CA LYS A 158 11.13 6.45 -5.91
C LYS A 158 11.22 7.47 -4.79
N GLY A 159 10.24 8.36 -4.71
CA GLY A 159 10.11 9.33 -3.62
C GLY A 159 11.09 10.49 -3.67
N THR A 160 11.78 10.71 -4.79
CA THR A 160 12.75 11.79 -4.95
C THR A 160 12.18 12.97 -5.73
N PRO A 161 12.60 14.21 -5.45
CA PRO A 161 12.12 15.39 -6.17
C PRO A 161 12.59 15.48 -7.62
N SER A 162 13.63 14.72 -7.99
CA SER A 162 14.20 14.65 -9.33
C SER A 162 13.27 13.94 -10.33
N LEU A 163 13.66 13.90 -11.61
CA LEU A 163 12.91 13.18 -12.64
C LEU A 163 12.99 11.66 -12.39
N ASN A 164 11.85 11.06 -12.14
CA ASN A 164 11.68 9.63 -11.94
C ASN A 164 10.97 8.99 -13.13
N ASN A 165 11.47 7.87 -13.62
CA ASN A 165 10.89 7.13 -14.74
C ASN A 165 10.36 5.78 -14.27
N TYR A 166 9.18 5.42 -14.78
CA TYR A 166 8.42 4.21 -14.45
C TYR A 166 7.96 3.49 -15.69
N SER A 167 7.83 2.18 -15.58
CA SER A 167 7.28 1.32 -16.62
C SER A 167 6.51 0.18 -15.97
N VAL A 168 5.29 -0.06 -16.42
CA VAL A 168 4.43 -1.14 -15.93
C VAL A 168 3.52 -1.63 -17.05
N THR A 169 3.19 -2.92 -17.05
CA THR A 169 2.26 -3.48 -18.02
C THR A 169 0.83 -3.41 -17.49
N VAL A 170 -0.09 -2.91 -18.31
CA VAL A 170 -1.52 -2.84 -18.02
C VAL A 170 -2.31 -3.67 -19.03
N PRO A 171 -3.40 -4.33 -18.62
CA PRO A 171 -4.27 -5.04 -19.56
C PRO A 171 -5.03 -4.02 -20.42
N LEU A 172 -4.97 -4.17 -21.74
CA LEU A 172 -5.77 -3.37 -22.66
C LEU A 172 -7.01 -4.13 -23.08
N HIS A 173 -8.19 -3.50 -22.98
CA HIS A 173 -9.42 -3.99 -23.58
C HIS A 173 -9.57 -3.45 -25.02
N SER A 174 -10.53 -3.93 -25.78
CA SER A 174 -10.84 -3.42 -27.12
C SER A 174 -11.32 -1.95 -27.07
N GLY A 175 -11.07 -1.20 -28.13
CA GLY A 175 -11.48 0.19 -28.25
C GLY A 175 -10.72 1.14 -27.32
N ILE A 176 -11.39 2.17 -26.83
CA ILE A 176 -10.79 3.29 -26.11
C ILE A 176 -10.51 2.94 -24.66
N ASN A 177 -9.24 2.82 -24.31
CA ASN A 177 -8.75 2.66 -22.94
C ASN A 177 -8.45 4.05 -22.36
N LYS A 178 -9.05 4.39 -21.23
CA LYS A 178 -8.70 5.57 -20.43
C LYS A 178 -7.89 5.11 -19.21
N LEU A 179 -6.74 5.73 -19.00
CA LEU A 179 -5.81 5.41 -17.93
C LEU A 179 -5.44 6.65 -17.13
N ARG A 180 -5.26 6.51 -15.85
CA ARG A 180 -4.71 7.54 -14.96
C ARG A 180 -3.84 6.90 -13.87
N ILE A 181 -3.02 7.71 -13.23
CA ILE A 181 -2.23 7.32 -12.08
C ILE A 181 -2.87 7.91 -10.83
N LYS A 182 -2.95 7.11 -9.78
CA LYS A 182 -3.42 7.47 -8.46
C LYS A 182 -2.32 7.22 -7.44
N GLN A 183 -2.15 8.12 -6.50
CA GLN A 183 -1.32 7.93 -5.31
C GLN A 183 -2.12 8.33 -4.08
N VAL A 184 -1.92 7.63 -2.96
CA VAL A 184 -2.60 7.91 -1.68
C VAL A 184 -1.54 7.96 -0.60
N ASP A 185 -1.53 9.01 0.19
CA ASP A 185 -0.66 9.16 1.36
C ASP A 185 -1.38 8.84 2.68
N CYS A 186 -0.73 9.14 3.79
CA CYS A 186 -1.27 8.90 5.13
C CYS A 186 -2.57 9.68 5.43
N SER A 187 -2.87 10.75 4.70
CA SER A 187 -4.13 11.51 4.84
C SER A 187 -5.32 10.78 4.24
N LYS A 188 -5.07 9.68 3.52
CA LYS A 188 -6.07 8.89 2.76
C LYS A 188 -6.76 9.69 1.65
N LYS A 189 -6.30 10.89 1.34
CA LYS A 189 -6.80 11.67 0.20
C LYS A 189 -6.06 11.27 -1.07
N PRO A 190 -6.76 10.78 -2.11
CA PRO A 190 -6.11 10.38 -3.35
C PRO A 190 -5.70 11.60 -4.18
N ARG A 191 -4.50 11.54 -4.75
CA ARG A 191 -4.02 12.43 -5.81
C ARG A 191 -4.03 11.70 -7.13
N TYR A 192 -4.45 12.36 -8.20
CA TYR A 192 -4.57 11.78 -9.54
C TYR A 192 -3.74 12.56 -10.55
N SER A 193 -3.27 11.86 -11.58
CA SER A 193 -2.77 12.48 -12.81
C SER A 193 -3.93 12.93 -13.70
N SER A 194 -3.61 13.69 -14.77
CA SER A 194 -4.47 13.79 -15.94
C SER A 194 -4.70 12.40 -16.55
N GLU A 195 -5.83 12.23 -17.23
CA GLU A 195 -6.17 11.01 -17.96
C GLU A 195 -5.42 10.97 -19.30
N ILE A 196 -5.01 9.78 -19.72
CA ILE A 196 -4.59 9.52 -21.09
C ILE A 196 -5.54 8.54 -21.75
N THR A 197 -5.63 8.60 -23.07
CA THR A 197 -6.44 7.69 -23.88
C THR A 197 -5.56 6.91 -24.84
N TYR A 198 -5.93 5.64 -25.07
CA TYR A 198 -5.31 4.78 -26.07
C TYR A 198 -6.40 3.99 -26.79
N ASN A 199 -6.47 4.09 -28.10
CA ASN A 199 -7.39 3.30 -28.90
C ASN A 199 -6.72 1.99 -29.32
N ASN A 200 -7.17 0.89 -28.69
CA ASN A 200 -6.72 -0.45 -29.02
C ASN A 200 -7.55 -1.03 -30.16
N LEU A 201 -6.92 -1.23 -31.32
CA LEU A 201 -7.57 -1.72 -32.54
C LEU A 201 -7.91 -3.21 -32.52
N MET A 202 -7.72 -3.91 -31.40
CA MET A 202 -8.16 -5.31 -31.28
C MET A 202 -9.68 -5.40 -31.49
N PRO A 203 -10.17 -6.44 -32.20
CA PRO A 203 -11.60 -6.66 -32.37
C PRO A 203 -12.33 -6.71 -31.02
N GLU A 204 -13.54 -6.19 -30.98
CA GLU A 204 -14.37 -6.27 -29.78
C GLU A 204 -14.63 -7.71 -29.37
N VAL A 205 -14.68 -7.95 -28.07
CA VAL A 205 -15.13 -9.22 -27.54
C VAL A 205 -16.65 -9.29 -27.67
N THR A 206 -17.13 -10.37 -28.22
CA THR A 206 -18.57 -10.68 -28.25
C THR A 206 -18.89 -11.70 -27.16
N PHE A 207 -20.07 -11.57 -26.57
CA PHE A 207 -20.63 -12.44 -25.54
C PHE A 207 -21.76 -13.27 -26.10
N LYS A 208 -21.75 -14.56 -25.80
CA LYS A 208 -22.82 -15.51 -26.18
C LYS A 208 -23.30 -16.25 -24.94
N PRO A 209 -24.44 -15.86 -24.39
CA PRO A 209 -25.02 -16.50 -23.22
C PRO A 209 -25.75 -17.82 -23.52
N GLY A 210 -25.73 -18.27 -24.77
CA GLY A 210 -26.52 -19.43 -25.22
C GLY A 210 -27.61 -19.01 -26.19
N ASN A 211 -28.74 -19.74 -26.23
CA ASN A 211 -29.85 -19.42 -27.10
C ASN A 211 -30.74 -18.32 -26.51
N ASN A 212 -31.10 -17.31 -27.30
CA ASN A 212 -32.01 -16.23 -26.91
C ASN A 212 -31.65 -15.53 -25.59
N GLY A 213 -30.34 -15.35 -25.29
CA GLY A 213 -29.92 -14.71 -24.04
C GLY A 213 -29.98 -15.62 -22.82
N GLN A 214 -30.25 -16.92 -22.98
CA GLN A 214 -30.45 -17.88 -21.90
C GLN A 214 -29.40 -19.00 -21.92
N THR A 215 -28.99 -19.47 -20.77
CA THR A 215 -28.10 -20.64 -20.63
C THR A 215 -28.49 -21.52 -19.45
N ALA A 216 -28.33 -22.84 -19.63
CA ALA A 216 -28.42 -23.82 -18.56
C ALA A 216 -27.02 -24.23 -18.04
N GLY A 217 -25.95 -23.97 -18.78
CA GLY A 217 -24.61 -24.51 -18.50
C GLY A 217 -23.51 -23.48 -18.57
N ALA A 218 -23.07 -23.13 -19.77
CA ALA A 218 -21.92 -22.26 -19.96
C ALA A 218 -22.27 -21.00 -20.77
N ILE A 219 -21.49 -19.94 -20.54
CA ILE A 219 -21.45 -18.75 -21.38
C ILE A 219 -20.10 -18.67 -22.07
N THR A 220 -20.04 -18.07 -23.26
CA THR A 220 -18.81 -18.01 -24.05
C THR A 220 -18.53 -16.60 -24.56
N PHE A 221 -17.25 -16.32 -24.75
CA PHE A 221 -16.75 -15.10 -25.37
C PHE A 221 -16.01 -15.45 -26.66
N SER A 222 -15.94 -14.49 -27.59
CA SER A 222 -15.20 -14.67 -28.85
C SER A 222 -13.71 -14.89 -28.65
N ARG A 223 -13.15 -14.51 -27.48
CA ARG A 223 -11.79 -14.79 -27.03
C ARG A 223 -11.69 -14.69 -25.51
N SER A 224 -10.57 -15.18 -24.96
CA SER A 224 -10.28 -15.02 -23.52
C SER A 224 -10.27 -13.54 -23.11
N THR A 225 -11.09 -13.19 -22.14
CA THR A 225 -11.26 -11.83 -21.60
C THR A 225 -11.42 -11.85 -20.07
N ASP A 226 -11.09 -10.75 -19.43
CA ASP A 226 -11.43 -10.56 -18.02
C ASP A 226 -12.93 -10.42 -17.89
N TYR A 227 -13.49 -11.05 -16.87
CA TYR A 227 -14.93 -10.98 -16.58
C TYR A 227 -15.24 -10.94 -15.08
N GLU A 228 -16.41 -10.38 -14.76
CA GLU A 228 -17.04 -10.44 -13.44
C GLU A 228 -18.53 -10.71 -13.63
N ILE A 229 -19.10 -11.67 -12.90
CA ILE A 229 -20.54 -11.99 -12.93
C ILE A 229 -21.15 -11.67 -11.58
N TYR A 230 -22.32 -11.03 -11.63
CA TYR A 230 -23.08 -10.62 -10.45
C TYR A 230 -24.50 -11.17 -10.55
N ASP A 231 -25.09 -11.52 -9.40
CA ASP A 231 -26.51 -11.81 -9.33
C ASP A 231 -27.37 -10.53 -9.38
N PHE A 232 -28.68 -10.69 -9.35
CA PHE A 232 -29.63 -9.58 -9.39
C PHE A 232 -29.45 -8.60 -8.21
N TYR A 233 -28.95 -9.06 -7.08
CA TYR A 233 -28.70 -8.24 -5.88
C TYR A 233 -27.33 -7.56 -5.89
N GLY A 234 -26.54 -7.71 -6.94
CA GLY A 234 -25.22 -7.13 -7.05
C GLY A 234 -24.11 -7.89 -6.28
N LYS A 235 -24.42 -9.10 -5.79
CA LYS A 235 -23.41 -9.98 -5.20
C LYS A 235 -22.57 -10.60 -6.31
N ARG A 236 -21.24 -10.46 -6.21
CA ARG A 236 -20.34 -11.07 -7.18
C ARG A 236 -20.30 -12.59 -7.01
N MET A 237 -20.74 -13.31 -8.02
CA MET A 237 -20.77 -14.77 -8.08
C MET A 237 -19.40 -15.34 -8.45
N THR A 238 -18.75 -14.76 -9.47
CA THR A 238 -17.42 -15.18 -9.92
C THR A 238 -16.71 -14.07 -10.67
N LYS A 239 -15.39 -14.20 -10.78
CA LYS A 239 -14.53 -13.37 -11.64
C LYS A 239 -13.38 -14.20 -12.16
N GLY A 240 -12.82 -13.81 -13.29
CA GLY A 240 -11.64 -14.49 -13.85
C GLY A 240 -11.26 -13.95 -15.22
N LYS A 241 -10.45 -14.75 -15.92
CA LYS A 241 -10.07 -14.52 -17.32
C LYS A 241 -10.22 -15.83 -18.07
N ALA A 242 -11.18 -15.89 -19.00
CA ALA A 242 -11.49 -17.10 -19.77
C ALA A 242 -12.19 -16.76 -21.09
N ALA A 243 -12.26 -17.73 -22.01
CA ALA A 243 -13.10 -17.69 -23.20
C ALA A 243 -14.47 -18.37 -22.98
N SER A 244 -14.59 -19.17 -21.90
CA SER A 244 -15.85 -19.83 -21.53
C SER A 244 -15.93 -19.89 -20.00
N VAL A 245 -17.13 -19.72 -19.46
CA VAL A 245 -17.40 -19.77 -18.03
C VAL A 245 -18.56 -20.70 -17.77
N ASP A 246 -18.33 -21.72 -16.94
CA ASP A 246 -19.38 -22.60 -16.46
C ASP A 246 -20.22 -21.89 -15.39
N VAL A 247 -21.50 -21.78 -15.63
CA VAL A 247 -22.51 -21.22 -14.72
C VAL A 247 -23.57 -22.25 -14.33
N SER A 248 -23.30 -23.54 -14.58
CA SER A 248 -24.26 -24.63 -14.32
C SER A 248 -24.70 -24.66 -12.85
N SER A 249 -23.81 -24.37 -11.93
CA SER A 249 -24.10 -24.35 -10.49
C SER A 249 -24.82 -23.07 -10.00
N PHE A 250 -25.05 -22.08 -10.87
CA PHE A 250 -25.78 -20.90 -10.48
C PHE A 250 -27.27 -21.16 -10.36
N PRO A 251 -27.96 -20.60 -9.34
CA PRO A 251 -29.42 -20.65 -9.29
C PRO A 251 -30.08 -20.06 -10.53
N LYS A 252 -31.31 -20.47 -10.83
CA LYS A 252 -32.13 -19.85 -11.87
C LYS A 252 -32.33 -18.36 -11.56
N GLY A 253 -32.18 -17.51 -12.58
CA GLY A 253 -32.40 -16.06 -12.44
C GLY A 253 -31.59 -15.23 -13.41
N THR A 254 -31.73 -13.91 -13.26
CA THR A 254 -31.03 -12.90 -14.05
C THR A 254 -29.66 -12.64 -13.46
N TYR A 255 -28.64 -12.60 -14.31
CA TYR A 255 -27.26 -12.27 -13.97
C TYR A 255 -26.74 -11.12 -14.83
N PHE A 256 -25.87 -10.30 -14.23
CA PHE A 256 -25.15 -9.24 -14.92
C PHE A 256 -23.70 -9.64 -15.09
N ILE A 257 -23.16 -9.39 -16.27
CA ILE A 257 -21.79 -9.73 -16.61
C ILE A 257 -21.04 -8.51 -17.12
N ASN A 258 -19.91 -8.24 -16.52
CA ASN A 258 -18.91 -7.32 -17.01
C ASN A 258 -17.82 -8.13 -17.72
N TYR A 259 -17.46 -7.76 -18.93
CA TYR A 259 -16.39 -8.40 -19.69
C TYR A 259 -15.78 -7.40 -20.67
N ASP A 260 -14.49 -7.56 -21.01
CA ASP A 260 -13.76 -6.60 -21.82
C ASP A 260 -14.00 -5.15 -21.33
N CYS A 261 -14.68 -4.30 -22.11
CA CYS A 261 -15.14 -2.97 -21.69
C CYS A 261 -16.67 -2.85 -21.55
N LYS A 262 -17.41 -3.94 -21.68
CA LYS A 262 -18.88 -4.02 -21.76
C LYS A 262 -19.51 -4.54 -20.49
N SER A 263 -20.80 -4.24 -20.35
CA SER A 263 -21.67 -4.81 -19.31
C SER A 263 -22.97 -5.25 -19.99
N GLU A 264 -23.35 -6.50 -19.81
CA GLU A 264 -24.55 -7.11 -20.36
C GLU A 264 -25.26 -7.97 -19.30
N SER A 265 -26.37 -8.59 -19.65
CA SER A 265 -27.11 -9.52 -18.78
C SER A 265 -27.44 -10.82 -19.50
N PHE A 266 -27.68 -11.86 -18.73
CA PHE A 266 -28.16 -13.14 -19.24
C PHE A 266 -29.10 -13.81 -18.22
N GLU A 267 -29.92 -14.72 -18.70
CA GLU A 267 -30.81 -15.53 -17.89
C GLU A 267 -30.24 -16.94 -17.70
N LYS A 268 -30.07 -17.35 -16.43
CA LYS A 268 -29.76 -18.72 -16.08
C LYS A 268 -31.08 -19.50 -15.96
N ILE A 269 -31.23 -20.52 -16.80
CA ILE A 269 -32.36 -21.42 -16.78
C ILE A 269 -31.98 -22.81 -16.24
N GLU A 270 -32.94 -23.60 -15.83
CA GLU A 270 -32.73 -25.00 -15.44
C GLU A 270 -32.32 -25.83 -16.64
N LYS A 271 -31.49 -26.83 -16.41
CA LYS A 271 -31.19 -27.84 -17.41
C LYS A 271 -32.42 -28.73 -17.56
N LYS A 272 -33.01 -28.78 -18.76
CA LYS A 272 -34.10 -29.72 -19.07
C LYS A 272 -33.60 -31.15 -19.02
#